data_8625520e7a9b03bec5ad4cf73aba5c2e
#
_entry.id   8625520e7a9b03bec5ad4cf73aba5c2e
#
_cell.length_a   1.000
_cell.length_b   1.000
_cell.length_c   1.000
_cell.angle_alpha   90.00
_cell.angle_beta   90.00
_cell.angle_gamma   90.00
#
_symmetry.space_group_name_H-M   'P 1'
#
loop_
_entity.id
_entity.type
_entity.pdbx_description
1 polymer ?
#
loop_
_entity_poly.entity_id
_entity_poly.type
_entity_poly.pdbx_seq_one_letter_code
_entity_poly.pdbx_strand_id
1 'polypeptide(L)'
;MNKFLTALLVLILPMSLSAKEELFIYNWSDYIAEDTIANFEEETGIDVTYDVFDSNEVLEAKLLAGGSGYDLVVPSGSFMENQIKAGVFQKLDKSMIPNLKNLDPSVLEKTDAHDPGGEYSVNYMYGTTGIGYNVA
;
A
#
# COMPACT_ATOMS: atom_id res chain seq x y z
N MET A 1 -24.80 -8.91 68.03
CA MET A 1 -24.30 -9.87 67.02
C MET A 1 -24.22 -9.09 65.70
N ASN A 2 -23.07 -8.46 65.44
CA ASN A 2 -22.83 -7.64 64.21
C ASN A 2 -22.29 -8.57 63.12
N LYS A 3 -23.05 -8.70 62.02
CA LYS A 3 -22.58 -9.36 60.81
C LYS A 3 -21.89 -8.32 59.90
N PHE A 4 -20.57 -8.36 59.86
CA PHE A 4 -19.79 -7.59 58.88
C PHE A 4 -19.94 -8.28 57.53
N LEU A 5 -20.61 -7.60 56.58
CA LEU A 5 -20.70 -7.99 55.17
C LEU A 5 -19.53 -7.36 54.43
N THR A 6 -18.46 -8.12 54.18
CA THR A 6 -17.32 -7.67 53.41
C THR A 6 -17.69 -7.74 51.93
N ALA A 7 -17.96 -6.57 51.31
CA ALA A 7 -18.18 -6.47 49.85
C ALA A 7 -16.82 -6.56 49.11
N LEU A 8 -16.59 -7.64 48.38
CA LEU A 8 -15.45 -7.81 47.51
C LEU A 8 -15.70 -7.02 46.19
N LEU A 9 -15.07 -5.84 46.07
CA LEU A 9 -15.12 -5.05 44.84
C LEU A 9 -14.14 -5.66 43.81
N VAL A 10 -14.67 -6.43 42.85
CA VAL A 10 -13.90 -6.94 41.73
C VAL A 10 -13.71 -5.80 40.72
N LEU A 11 -12.50 -5.27 40.66
CA LEU A 11 -12.10 -4.25 39.68
C LEU A 11 -11.88 -4.93 38.35
N ILE A 12 -12.89 -4.92 37.47
CA ILE A 12 -12.77 -5.38 36.07
C ILE A 12 -12.05 -4.28 35.29
N LEU A 13 -10.74 -4.45 35.10
CA LEU A 13 -9.99 -3.61 34.15
C LEU A 13 -10.46 -3.99 32.73
N PRO A 14 -10.90 -3.01 31.92
CA PRO A 14 -11.18 -3.26 30.53
C PRO A 14 -9.83 -3.60 29.83
N MET A 15 -9.63 -4.84 29.43
CA MET A 15 -8.60 -5.19 28.44
C MET A 15 -9.08 -4.62 27.11
N SER A 16 -8.51 -3.46 26.74
CA SER A 16 -8.64 -2.98 25.38
C SER A 16 -7.95 -3.99 24.47
N LEU A 17 -8.73 -4.85 23.82
CA LEU A 17 -8.25 -5.62 22.68
C LEU A 17 -8.02 -4.59 21.58
N SER A 18 -6.78 -4.12 21.41
CA SER A 18 -6.40 -3.37 20.22
C SER A 18 -6.52 -4.33 19.05
N ALA A 19 -7.47 -4.10 18.15
CA ALA A 19 -7.48 -4.79 16.88
C ALA A 19 -6.13 -4.49 16.21
N LYS A 20 -5.47 -5.52 15.69
CA LYS A 20 -4.23 -5.36 14.95
C LYS A 20 -4.55 -4.58 13.68
N GLU A 21 -3.72 -3.61 13.33
CA GLU A 21 -3.89 -2.87 12.08
C GLU A 21 -3.59 -3.81 10.91
N GLU A 22 -4.34 -3.68 9.84
CA GLU A 22 -4.19 -4.49 8.62
C GLU A 22 -3.89 -3.58 7.43
N LEU A 23 -3.02 -4.05 6.52
CA LEU A 23 -2.66 -3.35 5.28
C LEU A 23 -2.86 -4.29 4.09
N PHE A 24 -3.68 -3.89 3.14
CA PHE A 24 -4.00 -4.66 1.94
C PHE A 24 -3.25 -4.12 0.73
N ILE A 25 -2.35 -4.92 0.17
CA ILE A 25 -1.49 -4.55 -0.96
C ILE A 25 -1.84 -5.40 -2.20
N TYR A 26 -1.91 -4.76 -3.37
CA TYR A 26 -2.10 -5.42 -4.65
C TYR A 26 -0.98 -5.01 -5.62
N ASN A 27 -0.09 -5.93 -5.92
CA ASN A 27 1.13 -5.68 -6.68
C ASN A 27 1.31 -6.69 -7.82
N TRP A 28 2.31 -6.48 -8.64
CA TRP A 28 2.77 -7.44 -9.65
C TRP A 28 3.40 -8.66 -8.99
N SER A 29 3.31 -9.81 -9.68
CA SER A 29 4.08 -10.99 -9.29
C SER A 29 5.57 -10.69 -9.33
N ASP A 30 6.32 -11.23 -8.36
CA ASP A 30 7.79 -11.16 -8.26
C ASP A 30 8.41 -9.74 -8.17
N TYR A 31 7.60 -8.73 -7.84
CA TYR A 31 8.04 -7.33 -7.70
C TYR A 31 8.33 -6.92 -6.27
N ILE A 32 8.68 -7.86 -5.39
CA ILE A 32 9.01 -7.63 -3.99
C ILE A 32 10.04 -8.67 -3.53
N ALA A 33 10.95 -8.31 -2.63
CA ALA A 33 11.85 -9.27 -2.01
C ALA A 33 11.12 -10.17 -1.03
N GLU A 34 11.55 -11.44 -0.92
CA GLU A 34 10.85 -12.49 -0.15
C GLU A 34 10.69 -12.14 1.33
N ASP A 35 11.60 -11.36 1.91
CA ASP A 35 11.62 -11.01 3.33
C ASP A 35 10.96 -9.65 3.63
N THR A 36 10.54 -8.88 2.62
CA THR A 36 10.04 -7.51 2.80
C THR A 36 8.80 -7.46 3.67
N ILE A 37 7.82 -8.33 3.43
CA ILE A 37 6.55 -8.35 4.18
C ILE A 37 6.82 -8.73 5.63
N ALA A 38 7.58 -9.80 5.87
CA ALA A 38 7.88 -10.26 7.22
C ALA A 38 8.64 -9.20 8.04
N ASN A 39 9.61 -8.53 7.42
CA ASN A 39 10.36 -7.44 8.06
C ASN A 39 9.46 -6.24 8.39
N PHE A 40 8.55 -5.87 7.50
CA PHE A 40 7.59 -4.79 7.73
C PHE A 40 6.64 -5.11 8.88
N GLU A 41 6.08 -6.31 8.92
CA GLU A 41 5.19 -6.76 9.99
C GLU A 41 5.91 -6.82 11.36
N GLU A 42 7.18 -7.27 11.37
CA GLU A 42 7.99 -7.29 12.59
C GLU A 42 8.29 -5.86 13.09
N GLU A 43 8.59 -4.93 12.19
CA GLU A 43 8.95 -3.54 12.54
C GLU A 43 7.73 -2.73 13.00
N THR A 44 6.58 -2.92 12.34
CA THR A 44 5.40 -2.05 12.53
C THR A 44 4.32 -2.65 13.40
N GLY A 45 4.23 -3.99 13.47
CA GLY A 45 3.13 -4.71 14.10
C GLY A 45 1.84 -4.72 13.26
N ILE A 46 1.89 -4.24 12.01
CA ILE A 46 0.76 -4.23 11.06
C ILE A 46 0.75 -5.56 10.30
N ASP A 47 -0.40 -6.24 10.24
CA ASP A 47 -0.56 -7.44 9.42
C ASP A 47 -0.76 -7.06 7.95
N VAL A 48 -0.06 -7.73 7.03
CA VAL A 48 -0.12 -7.45 5.60
C VAL A 48 -0.82 -8.57 4.84
N THR A 49 -1.89 -8.23 4.13
CA THR A 49 -2.46 -9.07 3.09
C THR A 49 -1.90 -8.62 1.74
N TYR A 50 -1.12 -9.51 1.10
CA TYR A 50 -0.43 -9.21 -0.14
C TYR A 50 -0.96 -10.10 -1.27
N ASP A 51 -1.68 -9.47 -2.21
CA ASP A 51 -2.22 -10.12 -3.40
C ASP A 51 -1.45 -9.68 -4.64
N VAL A 52 -1.48 -10.52 -5.68
CA VAL A 52 -0.76 -10.26 -6.93
C VAL A 52 -1.69 -10.23 -8.13
N PHE A 53 -1.30 -9.46 -9.15
CA PHE A 53 -1.94 -9.43 -10.47
C PHE A 53 -0.89 -9.57 -11.57
N ASP A 54 -1.36 -9.89 -12.76
CA ASP A 54 -0.53 -10.15 -13.95
C ASP A 54 -0.78 -9.17 -15.12
N SER A 55 -1.79 -8.29 -14.99
CA SER A 55 -2.06 -7.26 -16.00
C SER A 55 -2.68 -6.00 -15.40
N ASN A 56 -2.36 -4.85 -16.00
CA ASN A 56 -2.95 -3.57 -15.62
C ASN A 56 -4.48 -3.55 -15.80
N GLU A 57 -4.99 -4.25 -16.80
CA GLU A 57 -6.42 -4.33 -17.11
C GLU A 57 -7.19 -5.01 -15.98
N VAL A 58 -6.63 -6.07 -15.39
CA VAL A 58 -7.22 -6.75 -14.22
C VAL A 58 -7.26 -5.80 -13.00
N LEU A 59 -6.14 -5.11 -12.74
CA LEU A 59 -6.09 -4.11 -11.68
C LEU A 59 -7.11 -2.99 -11.92
N GLU A 60 -7.11 -2.40 -13.12
CA GLU A 60 -8.01 -1.29 -13.47
C GLU A 60 -9.48 -1.68 -13.33
N ALA A 61 -9.88 -2.85 -13.84
CA ALA A 61 -11.25 -3.34 -13.70
C ALA A 61 -11.66 -3.46 -12.24
N LYS A 62 -10.76 -3.95 -11.37
CA LYS A 62 -11.01 -4.07 -9.93
C LYS A 62 -11.17 -2.71 -9.27
N LEU A 63 -10.31 -1.74 -9.59
CA LEU A 63 -10.35 -0.39 -9.02
C LEU A 63 -11.60 0.39 -9.45
N LEU A 64 -11.95 0.33 -10.75
CA LEU A 64 -13.10 1.06 -11.31
C LEU A 64 -14.44 0.46 -10.87
N ALA A 65 -14.49 -0.81 -10.48
CA ALA A 65 -15.68 -1.40 -9.88
C ALA A 65 -16.02 -0.79 -8.51
N GLY A 66 -15.08 -0.10 -7.88
CA GLY A 66 -15.21 0.51 -6.56
C GLY A 66 -15.10 -0.49 -5.41
N GLY A 67 -14.70 0.01 -4.24
CA GLY A 67 -14.60 -0.81 -3.02
C GLY A 67 -13.64 -1.99 -3.18
N SER A 68 -12.48 -1.78 -3.83
CA SER A 68 -11.50 -2.84 -4.12
C SER A 68 -10.98 -3.55 -2.86
N GLY A 69 -11.02 -2.86 -1.71
CA GLY A 69 -10.49 -3.37 -0.44
C GLY A 69 -8.99 -3.23 -0.28
N TYR A 70 -8.28 -2.67 -1.26
CA TYR A 70 -6.83 -2.44 -1.16
C TYR A 70 -6.50 -1.02 -0.72
N ASP A 71 -5.49 -0.91 0.13
CA ASP A 71 -4.93 0.34 0.60
C ASP A 71 -3.81 0.84 -0.30
N LEU A 72 -3.02 -0.10 -0.85
CA LEU A 72 -1.90 0.18 -1.74
C LEU A 72 -1.98 -0.69 -3.00
N VAL A 73 -1.84 -0.06 -4.17
CA VAL A 73 -1.82 -0.73 -5.46
C VAL A 73 -0.67 -0.20 -6.33
N VAL A 74 -0.18 -1.02 -7.26
CA VAL A 74 1.01 -0.71 -8.07
C VAL A 74 0.69 -0.75 -9.57
N PRO A 75 -0.08 0.20 -10.12
CA PRO A 75 -0.33 0.30 -11.55
C PRO A 75 0.90 0.80 -12.32
N SER A 76 0.94 0.53 -13.62
CA SER A 76 1.85 1.25 -14.52
C SER A 76 1.40 2.69 -14.69
N GLY A 77 2.35 3.63 -14.89
CA GLY A 77 2.08 5.06 -14.94
C GLY A 77 0.99 5.46 -15.92
N SER A 78 0.97 4.87 -17.12
CA SER A 78 -0.05 5.15 -18.14
C SER A 78 -1.48 4.77 -17.73
N PHE A 79 -1.64 3.70 -16.96
CA PHE A 79 -2.94 3.30 -16.39
C PHE A 79 -3.31 4.19 -15.20
N MET A 80 -2.33 4.48 -14.34
CA MET A 80 -2.51 5.34 -13.18
C MET A 80 -3.08 6.71 -13.55
N GLU A 81 -2.65 7.32 -14.66
CA GLU A 81 -3.17 8.60 -15.14
C GLU A 81 -4.71 8.57 -15.33
N ASN A 82 -5.24 7.50 -15.93
CA ASN A 82 -6.68 7.33 -16.11
C ASN A 82 -7.40 7.07 -14.78
N GLN A 83 -6.79 6.30 -13.91
CA GLN A 83 -7.32 5.97 -12.59
C GLN A 83 -7.37 7.21 -11.67
N ILE A 84 -6.36 8.11 -11.74
CA ILE A 84 -6.39 9.42 -11.07
C ILE A 84 -7.57 10.25 -11.57
N LYS A 85 -7.77 10.34 -12.90
CA LYS A 85 -8.90 11.06 -13.51
C LYS A 85 -10.26 10.49 -13.09
N ALA A 86 -10.32 9.18 -12.88
CA ALA A 86 -11.51 8.49 -12.37
C ALA A 86 -11.74 8.69 -10.86
N GLY A 87 -10.79 9.28 -10.14
CA GLY A 87 -10.92 9.59 -8.71
C GLY A 87 -10.80 8.39 -7.79
N VAL A 88 -10.09 7.32 -8.21
CA VAL A 88 -9.94 6.11 -7.40
C VAL A 88 -8.87 6.22 -6.33
N PHE A 89 -7.97 7.20 -6.42
CA PHE A 89 -6.87 7.40 -5.47
C PHE A 89 -7.08 8.61 -4.57
N GLN A 90 -6.53 8.52 -3.36
CA GLN A 90 -6.40 9.64 -2.44
C GLN A 90 -5.08 10.38 -2.71
N LYS A 91 -5.08 11.69 -2.48
CA LYS A 91 -3.84 12.47 -2.49
C LYS A 91 -2.95 12.08 -1.32
N LEU A 92 -1.66 12.01 -1.59
CA LEU A 92 -0.64 11.72 -0.59
C LEU A 92 -0.41 12.94 0.32
N ASP A 93 -0.34 12.70 1.61
CA ASP A 93 0.29 13.67 2.53
C ASP A 93 1.81 13.43 2.55
N LYS A 94 2.52 14.17 1.72
CA LYS A 94 3.98 14.04 1.59
C LYS A 94 4.75 14.36 2.85
N SER A 95 4.15 15.08 3.80
CA SER A 95 4.79 15.36 5.09
C SER A 95 4.95 14.10 5.93
N MET A 96 4.12 13.10 5.68
CA MET A 96 4.18 11.78 6.34
C MET A 96 5.13 10.79 5.66
N ILE A 97 5.74 11.18 4.52
CA ILE A 97 6.62 10.29 3.73
C ILE A 97 8.04 10.89 3.66
N PRO A 98 8.79 10.91 4.76
CA PRO A 98 10.11 11.58 4.82
C PRO A 98 11.16 10.97 3.88
N ASN A 99 10.95 9.73 3.45
CA ASN A 99 11.85 9.00 2.57
C ASN A 99 11.70 9.36 1.08
N LEU A 100 10.73 10.21 0.69
CA LEU A 100 10.62 10.74 -0.67
C LEU A 100 11.92 11.40 -1.16
N LYS A 101 12.68 12.01 -0.25
CA LYS A 101 13.99 12.63 -0.54
C LYS A 101 15.06 11.66 -1.05
N ASN A 102 14.85 10.36 -0.88
CA ASN A 102 15.78 9.31 -1.31
C ASN A 102 15.52 8.84 -2.75
N LEU A 103 14.44 9.30 -3.38
CA LEU A 103 14.11 8.94 -4.74
C LEU A 103 15.01 9.68 -5.73
N ASP A 104 15.34 9.02 -6.84
CA ASP A 104 16.14 9.60 -7.93
C ASP A 104 15.32 10.69 -8.65
N PRO A 105 15.78 11.96 -8.66
CA PRO A 105 15.06 13.05 -9.31
C PRO A 105 14.83 12.82 -10.81
N SER A 106 15.74 12.14 -11.50
CA SER A 106 15.61 11.86 -12.94
C SER A 106 14.50 10.87 -13.25
N VAL A 107 14.18 9.98 -12.29
CA VAL A 107 13.06 9.05 -12.39
C VAL A 107 11.75 9.78 -12.06
N LEU A 108 11.75 10.64 -11.05
CA LEU A 108 10.57 11.44 -10.70
C LEU A 108 10.13 12.34 -11.86
N GLU A 109 11.06 12.97 -12.58
CA GLU A 109 10.76 13.79 -13.76
C GLU A 109 10.01 12.98 -14.84
N LYS A 110 10.34 11.70 -15.01
CA LYS A 110 9.65 10.82 -15.98
C LYS A 110 8.24 10.45 -15.51
N THR A 111 8.02 10.29 -14.22
CA THR A 111 6.70 9.97 -13.67
C THR A 111 5.77 11.17 -13.65
N ASP A 112 6.30 12.38 -13.69
CA ASP A 112 5.55 13.64 -13.69
C ASP A 112 4.57 13.76 -14.88
N ALA A 113 4.86 13.06 -15.98
CA ALA A 113 3.96 12.98 -17.12
C ALA A 113 2.61 12.30 -16.79
N HIS A 114 2.57 11.42 -15.81
CA HIS A 114 1.39 10.64 -15.43
C HIS A 114 0.74 11.11 -14.13
N ASP A 115 1.54 11.69 -13.23
CA ASP A 115 1.11 12.23 -11.94
C ASP A 115 1.90 13.52 -11.65
N PRO A 116 1.48 14.67 -12.24
CA PRO A 116 2.20 15.92 -12.08
C PRO A 116 2.42 16.30 -10.63
N GLY A 117 3.69 16.45 -10.27
CA GLY A 117 4.11 16.74 -8.91
C GLY A 117 4.01 15.54 -7.95
N GLY A 118 3.70 14.33 -8.41
CA GLY A 118 3.60 13.13 -7.57
C GLY A 118 2.55 13.28 -6.47
N GLU A 119 1.35 13.76 -6.80
CA GLU A 119 0.30 14.02 -5.80
C GLU A 119 -0.37 12.76 -5.30
N TYR A 120 -0.38 11.68 -6.09
CA TYR A 120 -1.11 10.45 -5.81
C TYR A 120 -0.20 9.22 -5.68
N SER A 121 1.05 9.32 -6.13
CA SER A 121 1.93 8.17 -6.22
C SER A 121 3.36 8.44 -5.75
N VAL A 122 4.04 7.35 -5.44
CA VAL A 122 5.48 7.28 -5.22
C VAL A 122 6.04 6.29 -6.22
N ASN A 123 7.07 6.68 -6.98
CA ASN A 123 7.70 5.75 -7.90
C ASN A 123 8.29 4.55 -7.17
N TYR A 124 7.89 3.36 -7.58
CA TYR A 124 8.34 2.09 -6.99
C TYR A 124 9.44 1.45 -7.84
N MET A 125 9.14 1.19 -9.10
CA MET A 125 10.09 0.62 -10.05
C MET A 125 9.93 1.27 -11.42
N TYR A 126 10.97 1.22 -12.23
CA TYR A 126 10.87 1.49 -13.64
C TYR A 126 11.64 0.44 -14.44
N GLY A 127 11.21 0.21 -15.67
CA GLY A 127 11.86 -0.71 -16.59
C GLY A 127 11.85 -0.16 -18.01
N THR A 128 12.64 -0.77 -18.85
CA THR A 128 12.66 -0.48 -20.29
C THR A 128 12.19 -1.70 -21.07
N THR A 129 11.43 -1.45 -22.12
CA THR A 129 11.02 -2.49 -23.07
C THR A 129 11.86 -2.39 -24.34
N GLY A 130 12.34 -3.50 -24.83
CA GLY A 130 13.13 -3.57 -26.08
C GLY A 130 12.72 -4.76 -26.94
N ILE A 131 13.17 -4.75 -28.19
CA ILE A 131 12.96 -5.84 -29.12
C ILE A 131 14.19 -6.75 -29.11
N GLY A 132 13.98 -8.02 -28.71
CA GLY A 132 14.96 -9.08 -28.90
C GLY A 132 14.73 -9.78 -30.24
N TYR A 133 15.79 -10.01 -31.03
CA TYR A 133 15.71 -10.76 -32.26
C TYR A 133 16.85 -11.75 -32.36
N ASN A 134 16.60 -12.86 -33.07
CA ASN A 134 17.62 -13.87 -33.32
C ASN A 134 18.49 -13.42 -34.47
N VAL A 135 19.82 -13.40 -34.26
CA VAL A 135 20.82 -13.15 -35.29
C VAL A 135 21.31 -14.52 -35.75
N ALA A 136 20.57 -15.16 -36.66
CA ALA A 136 20.96 -16.42 -37.27
C ALA A 136 21.87 -16.23 -38.49
#